data_892ce8cc0849ff25cae03fedf2630e1d
#
_entry.id   892ce8cc0849ff25cae03fedf2630e1d
#
_cell.length_a   1.000
_cell.length_b   1.000
_cell.length_c   1.000
_cell.angle_alpha   90.00
_cell.angle_beta   90.00
_cell.angle_gamma   90.00
#
_symmetry.space_group_name_H-M   'P 1'
#
loop_
_entity.id
_entity.type
_entity.pdbx_description
1 polymer ?
#
loop_
_entity_poly.entity_id
_entity_poly.type
_entity_poly.pdbx_seq_one_letter_code
_entity_poly.pdbx_strand_id
1 'polypeptide(L)'
;MMTAPYALAAAAPTPALPAPPTLAALPVWHSLLEERWQQRLSTLTELSLAYHDAAESCGHPASAAETSRLQKLLREATAARRALGETEDSLARLTDGSFGRCDQCSRPIPTADLLADPETRFCTACIAVSWVTLAG
;
A
#
# COMPACT_ATOMS: atom_id res chain seq x y z
N MET A 1 6.06 30.14 36.78
CA MET A 1 5.60 29.74 36.75
C MET A 1 4.85 29.60 35.89
N MET A 2 4.51 29.75 35.50
CA MET A 2 3.80 29.60 34.73
C MET A 2 4.10 29.17 33.66
N THR A 3 4.69 29.16 33.36
CA THR A 3 5.36 28.70 32.50
C THR A 3 4.89 27.53 32.00
N ALA A 4 4.75 26.84 32.72
CA ALA A 4 4.41 25.60 32.40
C ALA A 4 3.38 25.60 31.40
N PRO A 5 2.52 26.32 31.58
CA PRO A 5 1.42 26.21 30.75
C PRO A 5 1.72 26.17 29.32
N TYR A 6 2.43 27.06 28.96
CA TYR A 6 2.54 27.17 27.67
C TYR A 6 3.44 26.28 27.13
N ALA A 7 4.16 25.91 27.87
CA ALA A 7 5.17 25.07 27.42
C ALA A 7 4.43 23.93 26.87
N LEU A 8 3.43 23.67 27.46
CA LEU A 8 2.66 22.65 27.11
C LEU A 8 2.21 22.74 25.80
N ALA A 9 1.72 23.75 25.58
CA ALA A 9 1.13 23.88 24.35
C ALA A 9 2.14 23.58 23.32
N ALA A 10 3.27 23.94 23.61
CA ALA A 10 4.26 23.79 22.66
C ALA A 10 4.42 22.37 22.34
N ALA A 11 4.36 21.61 23.28
CA ALA A 11 4.63 20.27 23.07
C ALA A 11 3.59 19.72 22.16
N ALA A 12 2.48 20.16 22.29
CA ALA A 12 1.44 19.58 21.59
C ALA A 12 1.61 19.57 20.14
N PRO A 13 2.07 20.51 19.63
CA PRO A 13 2.05 20.63 18.23
C PRO A 13 2.84 19.71 17.46
N THR A 14 3.75 19.27 18.10
CA THR A 14 4.58 18.47 17.50
C THR A 14 4.04 17.53 16.61
N PRO A 15 2.95 17.19 16.66
CA PRO A 15 2.46 16.15 15.82
C PRO A 15 2.65 16.46 14.40
N ALA A 16 2.96 17.60 14.14
CA ALA A 16 3.13 17.96 12.78
C ALA A 16 4.31 17.27 12.18
N LEU A 17 5.20 16.81 12.99
CA LEU A 17 6.37 16.20 12.46
C LEU A 17 6.17 14.74 12.26
N PRO A 18 6.33 14.29 11.06
CA PRO A 18 6.18 12.89 10.78
C PRO A 18 7.40 12.18 11.30
N ALA A 19 7.20 11.09 11.91
CA ALA A 19 8.29 10.29 12.41
C ALA A 19 8.17 8.88 11.85
N PRO A 20 9.29 8.21 11.64
CA PRO A 20 9.22 6.82 11.19
C PRO A 20 8.64 5.97 12.30
N PRO A 21 8.07 4.84 11.97
CA PRO A 21 7.56 3.93 13.00
C PRO A 21 8.68 3.56 13.95
N THR A 22 8.36 3.57 15.22
CA THR A 22 9.35 3.18 16.24
C THR A 22 9.34 1.68 16.35
N LEU A 23 10.38 1.14 16.99
CA LEU A 23 10.45 -0.29 17.20
C LEU A 23 9.23 -0.78 17.98
N ALA A 24 8.72 0.03 18.89
CA ALA A 24 7.55 -0.37 19.67
C ALA A 24 6.29 -0.44 18.81
N ALA A 25 6.23 0.30 17.73
CA ALA A 25 5.07 0.30 16.86
C ALA A 25 5.14 -0.73 15.74
N LEU A 26 6.30 -1.33 15.49
CA LEU A 26 6.45 -2.29 14.40
C LEU A 26 5.49 -3.47 14.46
N PRO A 27 5.20 -4.05 15.64
CA PRO A 27 4.23 -5.15 15.68
C PRO A 27 2.83 -4.74 15.19
N VAL A 28 2.44 -3.50 15.43
CA VAL A 28 1.13 -3.00 14.99
C VAL A 28 1.12 -2.91 13.47
N TRP A 29 2.19 -2.36 12.90
CA TRP A 29 2.30 -2.24 11.45
C TRP A 29 2.38 -3.62 10.80
N HIS A 30 3.11 -4.54 11.42
CA HIS A 30 3.21 -5.90 10.93
C HIS A 30 1.83 -6.56 10.88
N SER A 31 1.05 -6.44 11.95
CA SER A 31 -0.29 -7.04 11.99
C SER A 31 -1.21 -6.45 10.94
N LEU A 32 -1.13 -5.14 10.72
CA LEU A 32 -1.95 -4.47 9.74
C LEU A 32 -1.59 -4.95 8.33
N LEU A 33 -0.31 -5.05 8.03
CA LEU A 33 0.14 -5.49 6.72
C LEU A 33 -0.13 -6.98 6.50
N GLU A 34 -0.03 -7.80 7.56
CA GLU A 34 -0.34 -9.22 7.49
C GLU A 34 -1.82 -9.42 7.14
N GLU A 35 -2.69 -8.66 7.79
CA GLU A 35 -4.11 -8.74 7.52
C GLU A 35 -4.40 -8.31 6.08
N ARG A 36 -3.72 -7.27 5.62
CA ARG A 36 -3.87 -6.79 4.27
C ARG A 36 -3.37 -7.83 3.27
N TRP A 37 -2.28 -8.50 3.59
CA TRP A 37 -1.73 -9.57 2.76
C TRP A 37 -2.72 -10.71 2.62
N GLN A 38 -3.36 -11.12 3.73
CA GLN A 38 -4.37 -12.17 3.70
C GLN A 38 -5.55 -11.78 2.81
N GLN A 39 -6.02 -10.55 2.94
CA GLN A 39 -7.12 -10.05 2.12
C GLN A 39 -6.77 -10.06 0.64
N ARG A 40 -5.57 -9.62 0.31
CA ARG A 40 -5.13 -9.56 -1.07
C ARG A 40 -4.87 -10.93 -1.68
N LEU A 41 -4.36 -11.84 -0.87
CA LEU A 41 -4.19 -13.22 -1.30
C LEU A 41 -5.54 -13.86 -1.60
N SER A 42 -6.51 -13.63 -0.74
CA SER A 42 -7.87 -14.14 -0.92
C SER A 42 -8.48 -13.61 -2.22
N THR A 43 -8.35 -12.30 -2.47
CA THR A 43 -8.86 -11.68 -3.69
C THR A 43 -8.20 -12.28 -4.93
N LEU A 44 -6.88 -12.44 -4.90
CA LEU A 44 -6.16 -13.02 -6.04
C LEU A 44 -6.62 -14.46 -6.28
N THR A 45 -6.79 -15.23 -5.23
CA THR A 45 -7.23 -16.61 -5.34
C THR A 45 -8.62 -16.68 -5.96
N GLU A 46 -9.55 -15.84 -5.50
CA GLU A 46 -10.90 -15.81 -6.03
C GLU A 46 -10.92 -15.44 -7.51
N LEU A 47 -10.14 -14.43 -7.89
CA LEU A 47 -10.08 -14.00 -9.28
C LEU A 47 -9.43 -15.07 -10.17
N SER A 48 -8.42 -15.75 -9.66
CA SER A 48 -7.75 -16.81 -10.41
C SER A 48 -8.69 -17.98 -10.64
N LEU A 49 -9.46 -18.37 -9.62
CA LEU A 49 -10.42 -19.44 -9.75
C LEU A 49 -11.54 -19.03 -10.70
N ALA A 50 -12.01 -17.79 -10.63
CA ALA A 50 -13.04 -17.31 -11.53
C ALA A 50 -12.56 -17.32 -12.98
N TYR A 51 -11.30 -16.96 -13.21
CA TYR A 51 -10.72 -16.98 -14.54
C TYR A 51 -10.68 -18.42 -15.09
N HIS A 52 -10.17 -19.36 -14.29
CA HIS A 52 -10.09 -20.75 -14.71
C HIS A 52 -11.48 -21.33 -15.00
N ASP A 53 -12.44 -21.03 -14.16
CA ASP A 53 -13.80 -21.51 -14.33
C ASP A 53 -14.41 -20.94 -15.62
N ALA A 54 -14.24 -19.64 -15.86
CA ALA A 54 -14.74 -19.00 -17.05
C ALA A 54 -14.05 -19.55 -18.31
N ALA A 55 -12.75 -19.83 -18.23
CA ALA A 55 -12.01 -20.36 -19.36
C ALA A 55 -12.44 -21.77 -19.70
N GLU A 56 -12.73 -22.59 -18.69
CA GLU A 56 -13.19 -23.96 -18.91
C GLU A 56 -14.61 -24.02 -19.47
N SER A 57 -15.43 -23.02 -19.13
CA SER A 57 -16.80 -22.97 -19.57
C SER A 57 -16.97 -22.30 -20.94
N CYS A 58 -15.87 -21.78 -21.47
CA CYS A 58 -15.92 -21.01 -22.70
C CYS A 58 -16.12 -21.90 -23.91
N GLY A 59 -16.88 -21.45 -24.89
CA GLY A 59 -17.09 -22.21 -26.12
C GLY A 59 -15.90 -22.14 -27.06
N HIS A 60 -15.96 -22.96 -28.11
CA HIS A 60 -14.91 -22.97 -29.13
C HIS A 60 -15.56 -22.81 -30.51
N PRO A 61 -15.42 -21.65 -31.14
CA PRO A 61 -14.64 -20.49 -30.65
C PRO A 61 -15.41 -19.75 -29.57
N ALA A 62 -14.67 -18.99 -28.77
CA ALA A 62 -15.28 -18.20 -27.73
C ALA A 62 -16.08 -17.05 -28.32
N SER A 63 -17.22 -16.73 -27.70
CA SER A 63 -18.01 -15.58 -28.12
C SER A 63 -17.32 -14.29 -27.71
N ALA A 64 -17.75 -13.17 -28.27
CA ALA A 64 -17.21 -11.86 -27.92
C ALA A 64 -17.43 -11.57 -26.44
N ALA A 65 -18.58 -11.93 -25.90
CA ALA A 65 -18.89 -11.73 -24.49
C ALA A 65 -17.97 -12.58 -23.59
N GLU A 66 -17.71 -13.82 -23.97
CA GLU A 66 -16.82 -14.71 -23.24
C GLU A 66 -15.40 -14.17 -23.25
N THR A 67 -14.93 -13.72 -24.41
CA THR A 67 -13.61 -13.14 -24.54
C THR A 67 -13.44 -11.90 -23.68
N SER A 68 -14.45 -11.01 -23.68
CA SER A 68 -14.41 -9.80 -22.86
C SER A 68 -14.38 -10.12 -21.39
N ARG A 69 -15.13 -11.14 -20.95
CA ARG A 69 -15.15 -11.56 -19.56
C ARG A 69 -13.80 -12.10 -19.14
N LEU A 70 -13.18 -12.94 -19.98
CA LEU A 70 -11.87 -13.48 -19.68
C LEU A 70 -10.81 -12.37 -19.58
N GLN A 71 -10.86 -11.41 -20.50
CA GLN A 71 -9.92 -10.30 -20.47
C GLN A 71 -10.09 -9.46 -19.22
N LYS A 72 -11.34 -9.23 -18.79
CA LYS A 72 -11.58 -8.46 -17.57
C LYS A 72 -11.04 -9.19 -16.36
N LEU A 73 -11.32 -10.50 -16.24
CA LEU A 73 -10.83 -11.28 -15.11
C LEU A 73 -9.30 -11.33 -15.09
N LEU A 74 -8.68 -11.41 -16.25
CA LEU A 74 -7.23 -11.44 -16.34
C LEU A 74 -6.63 -10.10 -15.86
N ARG A 75 -7.23 -8.97 -16.27
CA ARG A 75 -6.77 -7.66 -15.82
C ARG A 75 -6.92 -7.51 -14.32
N GLU A 76 -8.05 -7.96 -13.78
CA GLU A 76 -8.30 -7.87 -12.34
C GLU A 76 -7.33 -8.76 -11.56
N ALA A 77 -7.07 -9.96 -12.05
CA ALA A 77 -6.12 -10.86 -11.41
C ALA A 77 -4.69 -10.29 -11.46
N THR A 78 -4.33 -9.66 -12.56
CA THR A 78 -3.01 -9.04 -12.69
C THR A 78 -2.87 -7.87 -11.71
N ALA A 79 -3.91 -7.04 -11.56
CA ALA A 79 -3.90 -5.95 -10.61
C ALA A 79 -3.84 -6.48 -9.17
N ALA A 80 -4.57 -7.57 -8.88
CA ALA A 80 -4.56 -8.17 -7.56
C ALA A 80 -3.18 -8.75 -7.22
N ARG A 81 -2.51 -9.35 -8.20
CA ARG A 81 -1.15 -9.87 -7.99
C ARG A 81 -0.18 -8.73 -7.70
N ARG A 82 -0.30 -7.62 -8.40
CA ARG A 82 0.56 -6.46 -8.17
C ARG A 82 0.32 -5.91 -6.76
N ALA A 83 -0.95 -5.81 -6.36
CA ALA A 83 -1.28 -5.31 -5.03
C ALA A 83 -0.71 -6.22 -3.93
N LEU A 84 -0.76 -7.54 -4.14
CA LEU A 84 -0.18 -8.49 -3.20
C LEU A 84 1.33 -8.27 -3.09
N GLY A 85 2.00 -8.07 -4.22
CA GLY A 85 3.44 -7.81 -4.26
C GLY A 85 3.81 -6.55 -3.50
N GLU A 86 2.99 -5.50 -3.57
CA GLU A 86 3.22 -4.27 -2.84
C GLU A 86 3.15 -4.48 -1.33
N THR A 87 2.22 -5.32 -0.88
CA THR A 87 2.12 -5.66 0.54
C THR A 87 3.35 -6.47 0.98
N GLU A 88 3.78 -7.41 0.15
CA GLU A 88 4.97 -8.21 0.45
C GLU A 88 6.22 -7.33 0.54
N ASP A 89 6.34 -6.35 -0.35
CA ASP A 89 7.46 -5.41 -0.31
C ASP A 89 7.43 -4.60 0.99
N SER A 90 6.25 -4.18 1.44
CA SER A 90 6.11 -3.43 2.68
C SER A 90 6.48 -4.29 3.89
N LEU A 91 6.08 -5.56 3.89
CA LEU A 91 6.47 -6.49 4.96
C LEU A 91 7.99 -6.69 4.96
N ALA A 92 8.61 -6.78 3.80
CA ALA A 92 10.05 -6.90 3.71
C ALA A 92 10.75 -5.65 4.26
N ARG A 93 10.18 -4.47 4.02
CA ARG A 93 10.74 -3.23 4.56
C ARG A 93 10.63 -3.14 6.07
N LEU A 94 9.59 -3.74 6.66
CA LEU A 94 9.52 -3.82 8.11
C LEU A 94 10.69 -4.65 8.65
N THR A 95 11.03 -5.71 7.94
CA THR A 95 12.12 -6.59 8.35
C THR A 95 13.48 -5.93 8.20
N ASP A 96 13.69 -5.18 7.13
CA ASP A 96 14.99 -4.57 6.87
C ASP A 96 15.16 -3.17 7.48
N GLY A 97 14.12 -2.66 8.12
CA GLY A 97 14.21 -1.37 8.81
C GLY A 97 13.93 -0.14 7.96
N SER A 98 13.55 -0.31 6.69
CA SER A 98 13.28 0.82 5.82
C SER A 98 11.82 1.23 5.74
N PHE A 99 10.94 0.54 6.43
CA PHE A 99 9.51 0.85 6.40
C PHE A 99 9.27 2.27 6.94
N GLY A 100 8.43 3.02 6.27
CA GLY A 100 8.09 4.36 6.70
C GLY A 100 9.06 5.44 6.24
N ARG A 101 10.03 5.09 5.42
CA ARG A 101 10.94 6.07 4.84
C ARG A 101 10.73 6.15 3.35
N CYS A 102 10.81 7.37 2.82
CA CYS A 102 10.63 7.59 1.39
C CYS A 102 11.79 6.98 0.62
N ASP A 103 11.48 6.21 -0.42
CA ASP A 103 12.51 5.58 -1.24
C ASP A 103 13.34 6.60 -2.02
N GLN A 104 12.79 7.78 -2.23
CA GLN A 104 13.47 8.81 -3.02
C GLN A 104 14.36 9.71 -2.18
N CYS A 105 13.85 10.25 -1.10
CA CYS A 105 14.57 11.24 -0.31
C CYS A 105 15.00 10.75 1.07
N SER A 106 14.64 9.55 1.44
CA SER A 106 14.96 8.92 2.72
C SER A 106 14.36 9.60 3.94
N ARG A 107 13.50 10.59 3.75
CA ARG A 107 12.82 11.24 4.86
C ARG A 107 11.70 10.36 5.37
N PRO A 108 11.32 10.50 6.63
CA PRO A 108 10.19 9.75 7.16
C PRO A 108 8.90 10.12 6.43
N ILE A 109 8.09 9.14 6.13
CA ILE A 109 6.76 9.38 5.58
C ILE A 109 5.84 9.66 6.76
N PRO A 110 4.99 10.70 6.69
CA PRO A 110 4.10 11.02 7.79
C PRO A 110 3.23 9.84 8.18
N THR A 111 3.05 9.64 9.47
CA THR A 111 2.24 8.53 9.98
C THR A 111 0.82 8.56 9.41
N ALA A 112 0.24 9.76 9.24
CA ALA A 112 -1.08 9.88 8.67
C ALA A 112 -1.13 9.31 7.25
N ASP A 113 -0.08 9.52 6.46
CA ASP A 113 -0.01 8.99 5.09
C ASP A 113 0.15 7.47 5.13
N LEU A 114 0.91 6.94 6.07
CA LEU A 114 1.07 5.51 6.23
C LEU A 114 -0.22 4.84 6.69
N LEU A 115 -1.02 5.52 7.51
CA LEU A 115 -2.30 4.98 7.94
C LEU A 115 -3.29 4.95 6.77
N ALA A 116 -3.20 5.93 5.89
CA ALA A 116 -4.06 5.97 4.72
C ALA A 116 -3.63 4.91 3.70
N ASP A 117 -2.31 4.73 3.54
CA ASP A 117 -1.76 3.75 2.61
C ASP A 117 -0.47 3.18 3.19
N PRO A 118 -0.55 2.06 3.92
CA PRO A 118 0.64 1.47 4.54
C PRO A 118 1.69 1.00 3.55
N GLU A 119 1.33 0.88 2.30
CA GLU A 119 2.26 0.41 1.27
C GLU A 119 2.92 1.53 0.49
N THR A 120 2.65 2.78 0.86
CA THR A 120 3.27 3.89 0.17
C THR A 120 4.79 3.87 0.37
N ARG A 121 5.50 4.15 -0.69
CA ARG A 121 6.96 4.12 -0.70
C ARG A 121 7.56 5.52 -0.80
N PHE A 122 6.73 6.53 -1.05
CA PHE A 122 7.19 7.88 -1.31
C PHE A 122 6.45 8.87 -0.44
N CYS A 123 7.13 9.91 -0.02
CA CYS A 123 6.49 11.00 0.72
C CYS A 123 5.69 11.86 -0.27
N THR A 124 4.77 12.64 0.26
CA THR A 124 3.91 13.49 -0.56
C THR A 124 4.71 14.43 -1.45
N ALA A 125 5.79 14.98 -0.93
CA ALA A 125 6.62 15.90 -1.71
C ALA A 125 7.25 15.22 -2.92
N CYS A 126 7.74 14.00 -2.76
CA CYS A 126 8.36 13.27 -3.87
C CYS A 126 7.31 12.81 -4.88
N ILE A 127 6.12 12.47 -4.42
CA ILE A 127 5.03 12.11 -5.30
C ILE A 127 4.68 13.34 -6.16
N ALA A 128 4.59 14.51 -5.55
CA ALA A 128 4.24 15.74 -6.26
C ALA A 128 5.27 16.07 -7.33
N VAL A 129 6.54 15.90 -7.02
CA VAL A 129 7.62 16.15 -7.98
C VAL A 129 7.52 15.18 -9.15
N SER A 130 7.23 13.91 -8.89
CA SER A 130 7.09 12.92 -9.92
C SER A 130 5.95 13.26 -10.87
N TRP A 131 4.84 13.74 -10.34
CA TRP A 131 3.69 14.11 -11.15
C TRP A 131 4.05 15.31 -12.06
N VAL A 132 4.77 16.28 -11.54
CA VAL A 132 5.17 17.44 -12.31
C VAL A 132 6.10 17.01 -13.44
N THR A 133 7.02 16.11 -13.16
CA THR A 133 7.95 15.63 -14.16
C THR A 133 7.23 14.87 -15.26
N LEU A 134 6.25 14.05 -14.90
CA LEU A 134 5.50 13.31 -15.90
C LEU A 134 4.59 14.22 -16.72
N ALA A 135 4.10 15.28 -16.15
CA ALA A 135 3.22 16.21 -16.83
C ALA A 135 4.01 17.13 -17.76
N GLY A 136 5.26 17.37 -17.45
CA GLY A 136 6.12 18.19 -18.27
C GLY A 136 6.73 17.41 -19.39
#